data_fd9041e6f9c1af0af47deff17747e3ef
#
_entry.id   fd9041e6f9c1af0af47deff17747e3ef
#
_cell.length_a   1.000
_cell.length_b   1.000
_cell.length_c   1.000
_cell.angle_alpha   90.00
_cell.angle_beta   90.00
_cell.angle_gamma   90.00
#
_symmetry.space_group_name_H-M   'P 1'
#
loop_
_entity.id
_entity.type
_entity.pdbx_description
1 polymer ?
#
loop_
_entity_poly.entity_id
_entity_poly.type
_entity_poly.pdbx_seq_one_letter_code
_entity_poly.pdbx_strand_id
1 'polypeptide(L)'
;LIFLDIQMPGITGIEFAHNISKRTLVIFTTAYTEYALDSYEVDAIDYLIKPVDPERFHKAVNKAIAYHSLLLKEEKENIEAGNTEYFFVKSERRYFKINYKDILFIEGLKDYVIIQLDEQRVITRMNLKNIFELLPKHDFLRVNKSYIVNTKYIDSFDNNDIFIKTHEIAIGNTYRDAF
;
A
#
# COMPACT_ATOMS: atom_id res chain seq x y z
N LEU A 1 17.72 5.08 -2.54
CA LEU A 1 17.50 6.26 -1.68
C LEU A 1 17.97 7.51 -2.39
N ILE A 2 17.13 8.55 -2.41
CA ILE A 2 17.48 9.87 -2.90
C ILE A 2 17.20 10.92 -1.83
N PHE A 3 18.05 11.97 -1.78
CA PHE A 3 17.78 13.21 -1.10
C PHE A 3 17.31 14.21 -2.14
N LEU A 4 16.13 14.76 -1.96
CA LEU A 4 15.47 15.58 -2.97
C LEU A 4 15.11 16.94 -2.40
N ASP A 5 15.64 18.00 -3.01
CA ASP A 5 15.24 19.35 -2.64
C ASP A 5 13.79 19.60 -3.09
N ILE A 6 12.99 20.19 -2.22
CA ILE A 6 11.61 20.54 -2.57
C ILE A 6 11.58 21.69 -3.57
N GLN A 7 12.44 22.70 -3.40
CA GLN A 7 12.49 23.86 -4.29
C GLN A 7 13.62 23.71 -5.31
N MET A 8 13.26 23.32 -6.52
CA MET A 8 14.20 23.24 -7.65
C MET A 8 13.68 24.09 -8.81
N PRO A 9 14.58 24.67 -9.63
CA PRO A 9 14.16 25.39 -10.83
C PRO A 9 13.44 24.46 -11.84
N GLY A 10 12.28 24.87 -12.30
CA GLY A 10 11.52 24.19 -13.36
C GLY A 10 10.52 23.17 -12.84
N ILE A 11 10.89 22.25 -11.97
CA ILE A 11 10.00 21.27 -11.36
C ILE A 11 10.24 21.20 -9.85
N THR A 12 9.20 21.09 -9.06
CA THR A 12 9.36 20.91 -7.62
C THR A 12 9.78 19.48 -7.28
N GLY A 13 10.48 19.31 -6.14
CA GLY A 13 10.85 17.97 -5.67
C GLY A 13 9.63 17.07 -5.42
N ILE A 14 8.50 17.64 -5.02
CA ILE A 14 7.24 16.93 -4.81
C ILE A 14 6.69 16.40 -6.14
N GLU A 15 6.61 17.26 -7.16
CA GLU A 15 6.18 16.86 -8.51
C GLU A 15 7.12 15.81 -9.11
N PHE A 16 8.43 15.95 -8.91
CA PHE A 16 9.41 14.96 -9.33
C PHE A 16 9.18 13.62 -8.64
N ALA A 17 8.95 13.61 -7.32
CA ALA A 17 8.72 12.41 -6.54
C ALA A 17 7.44 11.65 -6.95
N HIS A 18 6.42 12.35 -7.44
CA HIS A 18 5.22 11.70 -8.03
C HIS A 18 5.52 10.90 -9.31
N ASN A 19 6.57 11.28 -10.05
CA ASN A 19 6.91 10.70 -11.35
C ASN A 19 8.00 9.63 -11.30
N ILE A 20 8.65 9.42 -10.15
CA ILE A 20 9.67 8.38 -9.99
C ILE A 20 9.09 7.05 -9.51
N SER A 21 9.87 5.99 -9.64
CA SER A 21 9.49 4.66 -9.18
C SER A 21 9.13 4.66 -7.68
N LYS A 22 7.99 4.09 -7.33
CA LYS A 22 7.57 3.88 -5.93
C LYS A 22 8.53 3.04 -5.09
N ARG A 23 9.48 2.34 -5.73
CA ARG A 23 10.58 1.63 -5.03
C ARG A 23 11.70 2.56 -4.60
N THR A 24 11.70 3.81 -5.06
CA THR A 24 12.72 4.79 -4.69
C THR A 24 12.36 5.43 -3.36
N LEU A 25 13.19 5.22 -2.35
CA LEU A 25 13.05 5.86 -1.05
C LEU A 25 13.46 7.34 -1.16
N VAL A 26 12.59 8.24 -0.75
CA VAL A 26 12.80 9.69 -0.83
C VAL A 26 12.95 10.28 0.58
N ILE A 27 13.98 11.08 0.78
CA ILE A 27 14.12 11.99 1.91
C ILE A 27 14.14 13.41 1.33
N PHE A 28 13.14 14.21 1.66
CA PHE A 28 13.12 15.59 1.21
C PHE A 28 14.09 16.46 1.99
N THR A 29 14.67 17.46 1.31
CA THR A 29 15.42 18.56 1.93
C THR A 29 14.75 19.89 1.60
N THR A 30 14.66 20.82 2.55
CA THR A 30 14.02 22.11 2.32
C THR A 30 14.56 23.19 3.28
N ALA A 31 14.52 24.45 2.84
CA ALA A 31 14.77 25.58 3.71
C ALA A 31 13.52 26.04 4.49
N TYR A 32 12.33 25.49 4.18
CA TYR A 32 11.05 25.97 4.68
C TYR A 32 10.33 24.87 5.47
N THR A 33 9.79 25.24 6.64
CA THR A 33 9.07 24.32 7.53
C THR A 33 7.64 24.03 7.09
N GLU A 34 7.05 24.91 6.28
CA GLU A 34 5.65 24.84 5.83
C GLU A 34 5.38 23.68 4.85
N TYR A 35 6.37 23.24 4.09
CA TYR A 35 6.27 22.12 3.15
C TYR A 35 6.28 20.73 3.83
N ALA A 36 6.41 20.68 5.16
CA ALA A 36 6.31 19.43 5.91
C ALA A 36 4.94 18.76 5.76
N LEU A 37 3.88 19.53 5.50
CA LEU A 37 2.52 19.02 5.32
C LEU A 37 2.32 18.44 3.91
N ASP A 38 2.87 19.07 2.87
CA ASP A 38 2.73 18.61 1.48
C ASP A 38 3.55 17.34 1.18
N SER A 39 4.63 17.10 1.96
CA SER A 39 5.43 15.87 1.87
C SER A 39 4.65 14.59 2.27
N TYR A 40 3.49 14.73 2.91
CA TYR A 40 2.61 13.60 3.23
C TYR A 40 1.88 13.03 1.99
N GLU A 41 1.77 13.78 0.91
CA GLU A 41 1.14 13.30 -0.33
C GLU A 41 2.04 12.35 -1.11
N VAL A 42 3.35 12.40 -0.85
CA VAL A 42 4.37 11.61 -1.54
C VAL A 42 5.06 10.72 -0.50
N ASP A 43 4.61 9.57 -0.20
CA ASP A 43 5.16 8.57 0.77
C ASP A 43 6.68 8.69 1.09
N ALA A 44 7.15 9.91 1.40
CA ALA A 44 8.54 10.18 1.75
C ALA A 44 8.93 9.51 3.07
N ILE A 45 10.14 8.98 3.14
CA ILE A 45 10.67 8.34 4.35
C ILE A 45 10.84 9.36 5.46
N ASP A 46 11.35 10.53 5.11
CA ASP A 46 11.57 11.61 6.05
C ASP A 46 11.79 12.95 5.33
N TYR A 47 11.92 14.02 6.10
CA TYR A 47 12.33 15.31 5.56
C TYR A 47 13.35 16.02 6.46
N LEU A 48 14.23 16.82 5.88
CA LEU A 48 15.33 17.51 6.54
C LEU A 48 15.24 19.01 6.26
N ILE A 49 15.27 19.80 7.31
CA ILE A 49 15.30 21.26 7.20
C ILE A 49 16.76 21.71 7.05
N LYS A 50 17.03 22.61 6.09
CA LYS A 50 18.34 23.24 5.93
C LYS A 50 18.49 24.40 6.92
N PRO A 51 19.68 24.59 7.57
CA PRO A 51 20.87 23.74 7.48
C PRO A 51 20.64 22.38 8.13
N VAL A 52 21.08 21.31 7.44
CA VAL A 52 20.83 19.95 7.89
C VAL A 52 21.70 19.62 9.10
N ASP A 53 21.06 19.35 10.22
CA ASP A 53 21.73 18.88 11.43
C ASP A 53 22.24 17.44 11.25
N PRO A 54 23.52 17.14 11.61
CA PRO A 54 24.08 15.79 11.43
C PRO A 54 23.33 14.68 12.16
N GLU A 55 22.84 14.91 13.37
CA GLU A 55 22.10 13.89 14.12
C GLU A 55 20.75 13.61 13.44
N ARG A 56 20.09 14.66 12.96
CA ARG A 56 18.82 14.56 12.24
C ARG A 56 19.00 13.85 10.90
N PHE A 57 20.12 14.12 10.19
CA PHE A 57 20.49 13.40 8.98
C PHE A 57 20.67 11.89 9.26
N HIS A 58 21.45 11.53 10.29
CA HIS A 58 21.65 10.13 10.65
C HIS A 58 20.34 9.41 11.02
N LYS A 59 19.43 10.09 11.73
CA LYS A 59 18.10 9.53 12.04
C LYS A 59 17.29 9.22 10.78
N ALA A 60 17.29 10.16 9.81
CA ALA A 60 16.58 9.97 8.55
C ALA A 60 17.15 8.82 7.70
N VAL A 61 18.49 8.74 7.62
CA VAL A 61 19.20 7.65 6.94
C VAL A 61 18.92 6.30 7.60
N ASN A 62 19.02 6.21 8.92
CA ASN A 62 18.74 4.98 9.66
C ASN A 62 17.29 4.51 9.46
N LYS A 63 16.35 5.45 9.40
CA LYS A 63 14.94 5.16 9.08
C LYS A 63 14.80 4.57 7.67
N ALA A 64 15.51 5.14 6.68
CA ALA A 64 15.50 4.64 5.31
C ALA A 64 16.15 3.25 5.21
N ILE A 65 17.26 3.01 5.92
CA ILE A 65 17.93 1.70 5.98
C ILE A 65 17.01 0.65 6.60
N ALA A 66 16.37 0.97 7.74
CA ALA A 66 15.45 0.06 8.40
C ALA A 66 14.27 -0.29 7.47
N TYR A 67 13.70 0.70 6.78
CA TYR A 67 12.63 0.50 5.81
C TYR A 67 13.08 -0.36 4.61
N HIS A 68 14.25 -0.07 4.05
CA HIS A 68 14.84 -0.86 2.97
C HIS A 68 15.13 -2.31 3.39
N SER A 69 15.61 -2.51 4.61
CA SER A 69 15.86 -3.86 5.16
C SER A 69 14.57 -4.66 5.33
N LEU A 70 13.46 -4.00 5.66
CA LEU A 70 12.14 -4.64 5.69
C LEU A 70 11.71 -5.07 4.27
N LEU A 71 11.86 -4.18 3.28
CA LEU A 71 11.55 -4.50 1.88
C LEU A 71 12.41 -5.65 1.35
N LEU A 72 13.72 -5.67 1.66
CA LEU A 72 14.63 -6.75 1.25
C LEU A 72 14.35 -8.08 1.97
N LYS A 73 13.89 -8.06 3.21
CA LYS A 73 13.42 -9.28 3.90
C LYS A 73 12.19 -9.83 3.20
N GLU A 74 11.24 -8.98 2.84
CA GLU A 74 10.08 -9.38 2.05
C GLU A 74 10.49 -9.96 0.69
N GLU A 75 11.46 -9.37 -0.03
CA GLU A 75 11.96 -9.92 -1.29
C GLU A 75 12.71 -11.26 -1.10
N LYS A 76 13.52 -11.40 -0.06
CA LYS A 76 14.25 -12.65 0.23
C LYS A 76 13.34 -13.77 0.72
N GLU A 77 12.41 -13.47 1.62
CA GLU A 77 11.38 -14.43 2.06
C GLU A 77 10.46 -14.81 0.91
N ASN A 78 10.22 -13.90 -0.05
CA ASN A 78 9.49 -14.17 -1.30
C ASN A 78 10.26 -15.07 -2.27
N ILE A 79 11.59 -15.02 -2.30
CA ILE A 79 12.43 -15.81 -3.20
C ILE A 79 12.72 -17.21 -2.59
N GLU A 80 12.91 -17.30 -1.28
CA GLU A 80 13.23 -18.56 -0.59
C GLU A 80 12.00 -19.40 -0.22
N ALA A 81 10.82 -18.79 -0.09
CA ALA A 81 9.61 -19.46 0.38
C ALA A 81 8.52 -19.64 -0.67
N GLY A 82 8.63 -19.29 -1.90
CA GLY A 82 7.56 -19.55 -2.90
C GLY A 82 6.10 -19.21 -2.46
N ASN A 83 5.92 -18.70 -1.25
CA ASN A 83 4.63 -18.44 -0.60
C ASN A 83 4.77 -17.38 0.48
N THR A 84 4.76 -16.11 0.13
CA THR A 84 4.49 -15.07 1.13
C THR A 84 3.06 -15.22 1.60
N GLU A 85 2.89 -15.51 2.89
CA GLU A 85 1.56 -15.64 3.50
C GLU A 85 0.96 -14.29 3.93
N TYR A 86 1.69 -13.18 3.80
CA TYR A 86 1.27 -11.86 4.32
C TYR A 86 1.89 -10.69 3.54
N PHE A 87 1.36 -9.51 3.76
CA PHE A 87 1.94 -8.23 3.33
C PHE A 87 1.72 -7.15 4.40
N PHE A 88 2.40 -6.01 4.25
CA PHE A 88 2.23 -4.88 5.14
C PHE A 88 1.45 -3.75 4.46
N VAL A 89 0.52 -3.15 5.20
CA VAL A 89 -0.18 -1.93 4.79
C VAL A 89 -0.01 -0.85 5.83
N LYS A 90 0.12 0.39 5.36
CA LYS A 90 0.14 1.57 6.23
C LYS A 90 -1.29 2.02 6.47
N SER A 91 -1.73 2.02 7.70
CA SER A 91 -3.00 2.61 8.12
C SER A 91 -2.74 3.62 9.22
N GLU A 92 -3.26 4.83 9.07
CA GLU A 92 -3.01 5.98 9.93
C GLU A 92 -1.50 6.29 10.06
N ARG A 93 -0.85 5.92 11.16
CA ARG A 93 0.60 6.12 11.38
C ARG A 93 1.35 4.82 11.67
N ARG A 94 0.70 3.66 11.44
CA ARG A 94 1.22 2.34 11.77
C ARG A 94 1.23 1.43 10.56
N TYR A 95 2.13 0.45 10.56
CA TYR A 95 2.11 -0.64 9.60
C TYR A 95 1.41 -1.84 10.21
N PHE A 96 0.45 -2.38 9.49
CA PHE A 96 -0.28 -3.58 9.85
C PHE A 96 0.19 -4.74 9.00
N LYS A 97 0.59 -5.83 9.64
CA LYS A 97 0.84 -7.11 8.98
C LYS A 97 -0.50 -7.76 8.69
N ILE A 98 -0.76 -8.04 7.43
CA ILE A 98 -2.00 -8.67 6.96
C ILE A 98 -1.65 -10.02 6.34
N ASN A 99 -2.07 -11.11 6.95
CA ASN A 99 -1.93 -12.42 6.34
C ASN A 99 -3.00 -12.61 5.27
N TYR A 100 -2.67 -13.16 4.13
CA TYR A 100 -3.63 -13.40 3.05
C TYR A 100 -4.80 -14.28 3.50
N LYS A 101 -4.52 -15.29 4.30
CA LYS A 101 -5.54 -16.20 4.83
C LYS A 101 -6.57 -15.55 5.74
N ASP A 102 -6.28 -14.39 6.32
CA ASP A 102 -7.18 -13.69 7.26
C ASP A 102 -8.10 -12.70 6.53
N ILE A 103 -7.87 -12.46 5.22
CA ILE A 103 -8.65 -11.53 4.41
C ILE A 103 -9.91 -12.23 3.91
N LEU A 104 -11.08 -11.69 4.23
CA LEU A 104 -12.38 -12.13 3.69
C LEU A 104 -12.60 -11.52 2.29
N PHE A 105 -12.50 -10.23 2.19
CA PHE A 105 -12.60 -9.46 0.95
C PHE A 105 -11.96 -8.08 1.08
N ILE A 106 -11.80 -7.38 -0.02
CA ILE A 106 -11.28 -6.02 -0.07
C ILE A 106 -12.25 -5.15 -0.85
N GLU A 107 -12.62 -4.02 -0.25
CA GLU A 107 -13.48 -3.01 -0.85
C GLU A 107 -12.68 -1.77 -1.25
N GLY A 108 -12.85 -1.29 -2.47
CA GLY A 108 -12.24 -0.07 -2.98
C GLY A 108 -13.14 1.15 -2.80
N LEU A 109 -12.60 2.20 -2.17
CA LEU A 109 -13.25 3.50 -1.97
C LEU A 109 -12.38 4.61 -2.53
N LYS A 110 -12.51 4.97 -3.80
CA LYS A 110 -11.68 5.99 -4.48
C LYS A 110 -10.19 5.76 -4.26
N ASP A 111 -9.56 6.55 -3.40
CA ASP A 111 -8.12 6.52 -3.09
C ASP A 111 -7.76 5.59 -1.93
N TYR A 112 -8.73 4.90 -1.35
CA TYR A 112 -8.56 4.00 -0.22
C TYR A 112 -9.09 2.62 -0.54
N VAL A 113 -8.58 1.64 0.18
CA VAL A 113 -9.17 0.30 0.24
C VAL A 113 -9.45 -0.06 1.69
N ILE A 114 -10.53 -0.80 1.90
CA ILE A 114 -10.88 -1.43 3.16
C ILE A 114 -10.56 -2.91 3.02
N ILE A 115 -9.64 -3.41 3.83
CA ILE A 115 -9.34 -4.83 3.94
C ILE A 115 -10.20 -5.38 5.06
N GLN A 116 -11.20 -6.19 4.72
CA GLN A 116 -12.08 -6.82 5.68
C GLN A 116 -11.45 -8.13 6.17
N LEU A 117 -11.18 -8.18 7.46
CA LEU A 117 -10.78 -9.38 8.20
C LEU A 117 -11.99 -9.88 9.00
N ASP A 118 -11.85 -10.99 9.69
CA ASP A 118 -12.98 -11.59 10.43
C ASP A 118 -13.57 -10.65 11.48
N GLU A 119 -12.72 -10.15 12.39
CA GLU A 119 -13.16 -9.31 13.53
C GLU A 119 -12.83 -7.84 13.37
N GLN A 120 -12.06 -7.46 12.36
CA GLN A 120 -11.59 -6.08 12.17
C GLN A 120 -11.50 -5.71 10.69
N ARG A 121 -11.43 -4.41 10.44
CA ARG A 121 -11.15 -3.85 9.13
C ARG A 121 -9.94 -2.93 9.19
N VAL A 122 -9.11 -2.96 8.15
CA VAL A 122 -7.94 -2.10 8.01
C VAL A 122 -8.14 -1.23 6.77
N ILE A 123 -8.07 0.09 6.98
CA ILE A 123 -8.22 1.07 5.91
C ILE A 123 -6.84 1.57 5.52
N THR A 124 -6.48 1.49 4.26
CA THR A 124 -5.20 1.97 3.76
C THR A 124 -5.36 2.81 2.50
N ARG A 125 -4.50 3.82 2.32
CA ARG A 125 -4.48 4.67 1.12
C ARG A 125 -3.78 3.92 -0.01
N MET A 126 -4.58 3.20 -0.78
CA MET A 126 -4.14 2.43 -1.94
C MET A 126 -5.33 2.26 -2.89
N ASN A 127 -5.09 2.20 -4.20
CA ASN A 127 -6.16 1.86 -5.12
C ASN A 127 -6.33 0.32 -5.24
N LEU A 128 -7.54 -0.09 -5.63
CA LEU A 128 -7.91 -1.50 -5.72
C LEU A 128 -7.05 -2.30 -6.70
N LYS A 129 -6.56 -1.66 -7.78
CA LYS A 129 -5.67 -2.30 -8.75
C LYS A 129 -4.33 -2.66 -8.11
N ASN A 130 -3.72 -1.72 -7.40
CA ASN A 130 -2.41 -1.92 -6.78
C ASN A 130 -2.45 -3.01 -5.72
N ILE A 131 -3.49 -3.03 -4.86
CA ILE A 131 -3.59 -4.10 -3.86
C ILE A 131 -3.85 -5.45 -4.52
N PHE A 132 -4.66 -5.51 -5.59
CA PHE A 132 -4.91 -6.76 -6.31
C PHE A 132 -3.62 -7.35 -6.89
N GLU A 133 -2.66 -6.52 -7.32
CA GLU A 133 -1.35 -6.98 -7.82
C GLU A 133 -0.49 -7.65 -6.72
N LEU A 134 -0.71 -7.32 -5.45
CA LEU A 134 -0.01 -7.91 -4.31
C LEU A 134 -0.60 -9.25 -3.87
N LEU A 135 -1.86 -9.55 -4.24
CA LEU A 135 -2.58 -10.71 -3.76
C LEU A 135 -2.28 -11.97 -4.60
N PRO A 136 -2.23 -13.15 -3.97
CA PRO A 136 -2.14 -14.44 -4.67
C PRO A 136 -3.35 -14.64 -5.59
N LYS A 137 -3.12 -14.72 -6.89
CA LYS A 137 -4.19 -14.78 -7.91
C LYS A 137 -5.06 -16.06 -7.84
N HIS A 138 -4.54 -17.11 -7.23
CA HIS A 138 -5.27 -18.38 -7.04
C HIS A 138 -6.29 -18.34 -5.90
N ASP A 139 -6.10 -17.40 -4.94
CA ASP A 139 -6.98 -17.26 -3.78
C ASP A 139 -7.91 -16.03 -3.88
N PHE A 140 -7.55 -15.05 -4.70
CA PHE A 140 -8.27 -13.77 -4.77
C PHE A 140 -8.80 -13.50 -6.16
N LEU A 141 -10.09 -13.19 -6.23
CA LEU A 141 -10.79 -12.86 -7.46
C LEU A 141 -11.38 -11.46 -7.39
N ARG A 142 -11.15 -10.67 -8.44
CA ARG A 142 -11.83 -9.39 -8.58
C ARG A 142 -13.21 -9.59 -9.20
N VAL A 143 -14.27 -9.29 -8.47
CA VAL A 143 -15.67 -9.60 -8.84
C VAL A 143 -16.45 -8.42 -9.38
N ASN A 144 -15.95 -7.18 -9.15
CA ASN A 144 -16.50 -5.98 -9.75
C ASN A 144 -15.48 -4.80 -9.68
N LYS A 145 -15.94 -3.58 -10.01
CA LYS A 145 -15.08 -2.38 -9.99
C LYS A 145 -14.55 -2.06 -8.59
N SER A 146 -15.28 -2.45 -7.54
CA SER A 146 -15.02 -2.06 -6.16
C SER A 146 -14.63 -3.21 -5.23
N TYR A 147 -14.77 -4.47 -5.65
CA TYR A 147 -14.55 -5.61 -4.74
C TYR A 147 -13.59 -6.65 -5.31
N ILE A 148 -12.73 -7.15 -4.39
CA ILE A 148 -11.91 -8.36 -4.54
C ILE A 148 -12.31 -9.30 -3.41
N VAL A 149 -12.63 -10.55 -3.71
CA VAL A 149 -13.01 -11.56 -2.73
C VAL A 149 -11.93 -12.63 -2.57
N ASN A 150 -11.81 -13.20 -1.38
CA ASN A 150 -11.04 -14.40 -1.14
C ASN A 150 -11.94 -15.60 -1.38
N THR A 151 -11.61 -16.40 -2.37
CA THR A 151 -12.44 -17.55 -2.81
C THR A 151 -12.61 -18.61 -1.71
N LYS A 152 -11.68 -18.68 -0.76
CA LYS A 152 -11.73 -19.61 0.37
C LYS A 152 -12.82 -19.28 1.40
N TYR A 153 -13.34 -18.06 1.38
CA TYR A 153 -14.36 -17.59 2.32
C TYR A 153 -15.74 -17.41 1.69
N ILE A 154 -15.91 -17.83 0.44
CA ILE A 154 -17.22 -17.82 -0.20
C ILE A 154 -18.08 -18.90 0.41
N ASP A 155 -19.14 -18.51 1.10
CA ASP A 155 -20.12 -19.44 1.68
C ASP A 155 -21.08 -19.96 0.62
N SER A 156 -21.54 -19.07 -0.27
CA SER A 156 -22.41 -19.38 -1.41
C SER A 156 -22.36 -18.26 -2.45
N PHE A 157 -22.87 -18.55 -3.64
CA PHE A 157 -23.01 -17.54 -4.69
C PHE A 157 -24.20 -17.93 -5.60
N ASP A 158 -24.71 -16.93 -6.30
CA ASP A 158 -25.67 -17.11 -7.39
C ASP A 158 -25.21 -16.35 -8.65
N ASN A 159 -26.10 -16.15 -9.62
CA ASN A 159 -25.76 -15.47 -10.86
C ASN A 159 -25.39 -13.99 -10.69
N ASN A 160 -25.73 -13.36 -9.59
CA ASN A 160 -25.59 -11.94 -9.37
C ASN A 160 -24.69 -11.58 -8.19
N ASP A 161 -24.68 -12.43 -7.15
CA ASP A 161 -24.11 -12.07 -5.85
C ASP A 161 -23.28 -13.21 -5.25
N ILE A 162 -22.29 -12.82 -4.45
CA ILE A 162 -21.43 -13.69 -3.65
C ILE A 162 -21.71 -13.40 -2.19
N PHE A 163 -21.86 -14.45 -1.39
CA PHE A 163 -22.12 -14.36 0.03
C PHE A 163 -20.87 -14.79 0.81
N ILE A 164 -20.38 -13.90 1.67
CA ILE A 164 -19.26 -14.14 2.58
C ILE A 164 -19.71 -13.73 3.98
N LYS A 165 -19.99 -14.70 4.86
CA LYS A 165 -20.59 -14.48 6.17
C LYS A 165 -21.89 -13.65 6.07
N THR A 166 -21.91 -12.46 6.62
CA THR A 166 -23.06 -11.54 6.59
C THR A 166 -23.00 -10.54 5.43
N HIS A 167 -22.00 -10.67 4.55
CA HIS A 167 -21.80 -9.73 3.45
C HIS A 167 -22.28 -10.31 2.12
N GLU A 168 -23.05 -9.51 1.39
CA GLU A 168 -23.51 -9.75 0.04
C GLU A 168 -22.74 -8.83 -0.92
N ILE A 169 -22.07 -9.40 -1.91
CA ILE A 169 -21.17 -8.70 -2.82
C ILE A 169 -21.58 -8.98 -4.26
N ALA A 170 -22.05 -7.95 -4.96
CA ALA A 170 -22.54 -8.08 -6.33
C ALA A 170 -21.41 -8.43 -7.32
N ILE A 171 -21.70 -9.37 -8.25
CA ILE A 171 -20.82 -9.72 -9.36
C ILE A 171 -21.08 -8.75 -10.52
N GLY A 172 -20.04 -8.02 -10.93
CA GLY A 172 -20.13 -7.10 -12.07
C GLY A 172 -20.23 -7.87 -13.40
N ASN A 173 -21.07 -7.40 -14.32
CA ASN A 173 -21.31 -8.09 -15.59
C ASN A 173 -20.03 -8.42 -16.38
N THR A 174 -19.01 -7.53 -16.35
CA THR A 174 -17.73 -7.74 -17.03
C THR A 174 -16.78 -8.69 -16.32
N TYR A 175 -17.14 -9.17 -15.14
CA TYR A 175 -16.33 -10.06 -14.30
C TYR A 175 -16.91 -11.48 -14.19
N ARG A 176 -18.10 -11.71 -14.75
CA ARG A 176 -18.79 -13.02 -14.66
C ARG A 176 -18.01 -14.15 -15.33
N ASP A 177 -17.35 -13.87 -16.44
CA ASP A 177 -16.59 -14.89 -17.19
C ASP A 177 -15.30 -15.32 -16.46
N ALA A 178 -14.86 -14.55 -15.45
CA ALA A 178 -13.70 -14.86 -14.62
C ALA A 178 -14.07 -15.62 -13.33
N PHE A 179 -15.36 -15.73 -13.00
CA PHE A 179 -15.91 -16.40 -11.85
C PHE A 179 -16.52 -17.75 -12.25
#